data_e26d44f37b7257f1c578b8530ebb09b5
#
_entry.id   e26d44f37b7257f1c578b8530ebb09b5
#
_cell.length_a   1.000
_cell.length_b   1.000
_cell.length_c   1.000
_cell.angle_alpha   90.00
_cell.angle_beta   90.00
_cell.angle_gamma   90.00
#
_symmetry.space_group_name_H-M   'P 1'
#
loop_
_entity.id
_entity.type
_entity.pdbx_description
1 polymer ?
#
loop_
_entity_poly.entity_id
_entity_poly.type
_entity_poly.pdbx_seq_one_letter_code
_entity_poly.pdbx_strand_id
1 'polypeptide(L)'
;LSLNPLRHIDPVGTVLVPALLAIFGGFIFGWAKPVPVNYHRLRQPKRDMAFVALAGPGANFIMALGWGLVMVIGYHLQARMAWLGEPLLLMGGAGINVNVMLGVLNLAPIPPLDGSRVLAGVLPDRAGEVMAQMEPYGLIILVALMALGLFNVLMPIVNSIRHFIMTLF
;
A
#
# COMPACT_ATOMS: atom_id res chain seq x y z
N LEU A 1 0.52 4.82 21.39
CA LEU A 1 0.57 3.92 20.22
C LEU A 1 0.39 2.49 20.71
N SER A 2 -0.55 1.76 20.13
CA SER A 2 -0.80 0.34 20.45
C SER A 2 -0.53 -0.50 19.22
N LEU A 3 0.26 -1.57 19.36
CA LEU A 3 0.50 -2.56 18.30
C LEU A 3 -0.68 -3.54 18.14
N ASN A 4 -1.73 -3.39 18.94
CA ASN A 4 -2.91 -4.25 18.84
C ASN A 4 -3.73 -3.86 17.59
N PRO A 5 -3.82 -4.72 16.55
CA PRO A 5 -4.52 -4.42 15.30
C PRO A 5 -6.03 -4.21 15.51
N LEU A 6 -6.64 -4.85 16.51
CA LEU A 6 -8.07 -4.73 16.79
C LEU A 6 -8.51 -3.31 17.20
N ARG A 7 -7.58 -2.49 17.71
CA ARG A 7 -7.86 -1.08 18.05
C ARG A 7 -7.90 -0.16 16.83
N HIS A 8 -7.43 -0.63 15.69
CA HIS A 8 -7.40 0.12 14.44
C HIS A 8 -8.53 -0.26 13.48
N ILE A 9 -9.38 -1.20 13.88
CA ILE A 9 -10.58 -1.56 13.11
C ILE A 9 -11.58 -0.39 13.16
N ASP A 10 -11.97 0.08 11.98
CA ASP A 10 -13.13 0.94 11.78
C ASP A 10 -14.31 0.05 11.37
N PRO A 11 -15.40 -0.04 12.18
CA PRO A 11 -16.52 -0.90 11.85
C PRO A 11 -17.12 -0.63 10.45
N VAL A 12 -17.15 0.62 10.04
CA VAL A 12 -17.67 1.02 8.73
C VAL A 12 -16.64 0.74 7.62
N GLY A 13 -15.44 1.30 7.75
CA GLY A 13 -14.43 1.23 6.70
C GLY A 13 -13.76 -0.13 6.56
N THR A 14 -13.60 -0.89 7.67
CA THR A 14 -12.89 -2.18 7.64
C THR A 14 -13.83 -3.36 7.45
N VAL A 15 -15.11 -3.25 7.83
CA VAL A 15 -16.06 -4.37 7.80
C VAL A 15 -17.23 -4.11 6.87
N LEU A 16 -18.02 -3.04 7.13
CA LEU A 16 -19.27 -2.80 6.41
C LEU A 16 -19.04 -2.52 4.91
N VAL A 17 -18.12 -1.60 4.60
CA VAL A 17 -17.87 -1.21 3.21
C VAL A 17 -17.29 -2.35 2.37
N PRO A 18 -16.23 -3.08 2.81
CA PRO A 18 -15.75 -4.27 2.09
C PRO A 18 -16.81 -5.36 1.92
N ALA A 19 -17.65 -5.61 2.94
CA ALA A 19 -18.71 -6.60 2.85
C ALA A 19 -19.79 -6.20 1.83
N LEU A 20 -20.22 -4.94 1.82
CA LEU A 20 -21.15 -4.44 0.81
C LEU A 20 -20.57 -4.53 -0.61
N LEU A 21 -19.32 -4.10 -0.79
CA LEU A 21 -18.66 -4.19 -2.09
C LEU A 21 -18.50 -5.63 -2.57
N ALA A 22 -18.23 -6.58 -1.67
CA ALA A 22 -18.18 -8.00 -1.99
C ALA A 22 -19.54 -8.54 -2.47
N ILE A 23 -20.64 -8.10 -1.85
CA ILE A 23 -22.01 -8.50 -2.25
C ILE A 23 -22.38 -7.93 -3.60
N PHE A 24 -22.05 -6.67 -3.87
CA PHE A 24 -22.39 -6.00 -5.13
C PHE A 24 -21.40 -6.30 -6.27
N GLY A 25 -20.36 -7.13 -6.05
CA GLY A 25 -19.45 -7.59 -7.09
C GLY A 25 -18.47 -6.52 -7.60
N GLY A 26 -18.13 -5.53 -6.77
CA GLY A 26 -17.19 -4.46 -7.10
C GLY A 26 -15.76 -4.71 -6.61
N PHE A 27 -14.89 -3.74 -6.88
CA PHE A 27 -13.55 -3.70 -6.30
C PHE A 27 -13.65 -3.55 -4.78
N ILE A 28 -13.13 -4.52 -4.03
CA ILE A 28 -13.19 -4.51 -2.56
C ILE A 28 -12.19 -3.48 -2.04
N PHE A 29 -12.73 -2.43 -1.43
CA PHE A 29 -11.97 -1.37 -0.80
C PHE A 29 -12.43 -1.18 0.65
N GLY A 30 -11.49 -0.78 1.51
CA GLY A 30 -11.78 -0.46 2.90
C GLY A 30 -10.68 0.39 3.50
N TRP A 31 -10.93 0.97 4.66
CA TRP A 31 -9.96 1.76 5.41
C TRP A 31 -9.93 1.37 6.89
N ALA A 32 -8.80 1.58 7.51
CA ALA A 32 -8.62 1.45 8.95
C ALA A 32 -8.73 2.83 9.63
N LYS A 33 -8.95 2.82 10.94
CA LYS A 33 -8.95 4.05 11.73
C LYS A 33 -7.59 4.74 11.62
N PRO A 34 -7.54 6.03 11.20
CA PRO A 34 -6.28 6.74 11.03
C PRO A 34 -5.56 6.89 12.36
N VAL A 35 -4.25 6.67 12.35
CA VAL A 35 -3.39 6.91 13.51
C VAL A 35 -3.04 8.40 13.54
N PRO A 36 -3.44 9.16 14.58
CA PRO A 36 -3.12 10.59 14.63
C PRO A 36 -1.62 10.79 14.86
N VAL A 37 -0.95 11.46 13.92
CA VAL A 37 0.42 11.90 14.07
C VAL A 37 0.42 13.30 14.71
N ASN A 38 1.11 13.45 15.84
CA ASN A 38 1.19 14.74 16.53
C ASN A 38 2.28 15.59 15.89
N TYR A 39 1.89 16.50 15.01
CA TYR A 39 2.79 17.42 14.29
C TYR A 39 3.65 18.29 15.20
N HIS A 40 3.13 18.68 16.39
CA HIS A 40 3.86 19.53 17.35
C HIS A 40 5.04 18.82 18.04
N ARG A 41 5.12 17.49 17.95
CA ARG A 41 6.22 16.71 18.50
C ARG A 41 7.33 16.40 17.48
N LEU A 42 7.13 16.76 16.22
CA LEU A 42 8.12 16.55 15.17
C LEU A 42 9.15 17.70 15.20
N ARG A 43 10.44 17.36 15.04
CA ARG A 43 11.53 18.37 15.03
C ARG A 43 11.50 19.21 13.76
N GLN A 44 11.25 18.56 12.61
CA GLN A 44 11.08 19.17 11.30
C GLN A 44 9.78 18.64 10.68
N PRO A 45 8.59 19.20 11.04
CA PRO A 45 7.30 18.60 10.76
C PRO A 45 7.13 18.16 9.31
N LYS A 46 7.54 19.00 8.36
CA LYS A 46 7.42 18.75 6.93
C LYS A 46 8.25 17.54 6.47
N ARG A 47 9.53 17.52 6.85
CA ARG A 47 10.47 16.45 6.50
C ARG A 47 10.13 15.14 7.21
N ASP A 48 9.83 15.24 8.50
CA ASP A 48 9.54 14.08 9.33
C ASP A 48 8.24 13.40 8.85
N MET A 49 7.23 14.17 8.41
CA MET A 49 6.00 13.64 7.81
C MET A 49 6.26 12.91 6.49
N ALA A 50 7.20 13.38 5.67
CA ALA A 50 7.58 12.66 4.45
C ALA A 50 8.21 11.29 4.78
N PHE A 51 9.04 11.20 5.83
CA PHE A 51 9.59 9.92 6.28
C PHE A 51 8.51 8.99 6.86
N VAL A 52 7.58 9.53 7.64
CA VAL A 52 6.43 8.74 8.14
C VAL A 52 5.61 8.20 6.98
N ALA A 53 5.34 9.02 5.96
CA ALA A 53 4.61 8.60 4.78
C ALA A 53 5.37 7.54 3.95
N LEU A 54 6.71 7.64 3.86
CA LEU A 54 7.53 6.63 3.18
C LEU A 54 7.58 5.29 3.91
N ALA A 55 7.34 5.26 5.22
CA ALA A 55 7.40 4.03 6.00
C ALA A 55 6.33 3.00 5.57
N GLY A 56 5.14 3.44 5.14
CA GLY A 56 4.08 2.58 4.64
C GLY A 56 4.50 1.81 3.37
N PRO A 57 4.78 2.51 2.26
CA PRO A 57 5.30 1.88 1.03
C PRO A 57 6.59 1.08 1.27
N GLY A 58 7.50 1.59 2.11
CA GLY A 58 8.72 0.88 2.49
C GLY A 58 8.45 -0.47 3.15
N ALA A 59 7.50 -0.52 4.09
CA ALA A 59 7.07 -1.77 4.73
C ALA A 59 6.49 -2.75 3.70
N ASN A 60 5.71 -2.27 2.73
CA ASN A 60 5.18 -3.11 1.66
C ASN A 60 6.30 -3.75 0.83
N PHE A 61 7.34 -2.99 0.45
CA PHE A 61 8.47 -3.57 -0.29
C PHE A 61 9.28 -4.57 0.56
N ILE A 62 9.48 -4.31 1.84
CA ILE A 62 10.11 -5.28 2.77
C ILE A 62 9.28 -6.55 2.86
N MET A 63 7.96 -6.43 2.99
CA MET A 63 7.05 -7.58 3.00
C MET A 63 7.08 -8.34 1.67
N ALA A 64 7.16 -7.65 0.53
CA ALA A 64 7.31 -8.29 -0.78
C ALA A 64 8.57 -9.16 -0.87
N LEU A 65 9.71 -8.67 -0.33
CA LEU A 65 10.94 -9.46 -0.23
C LEU A 65 10.78 -10.67 0.70
N GLY A 66 10.10 -10.49 1.84
CA GLY A 66 9.78 -11.60 2.75
C GLY A 66 8.92 -12.68 2.07
N TRP A 67 7.94 -12.28 1.27
CA TRP A 67 7.13 -13.21 0.46
C TRP A 67 7.94 -13.90 -0.64
N GLY A 68 8.98 -13.25 -1.18
CA GLY A 68 9.95 -13.89 -2.08
C GLY A 68 10.66 -15.07 -1.41
N LEU A 69 11.10 -14.92 -0.16
CA LEU A 69 11.68 -16.04 0.61
C LEU A 69 10.67 -17.18 0.80
N VAL A 70 9.41 -16.87 1.12
CA VAL A 70 8.36 -17.89 1.24
C VAL A 70 8.15 -18.62 -0.09
N MET A 71 8.17 -17.91 -1.22
CA MET A 71 8.07 -18.49 -2.56
C MET A 71 9.21 -19.46 -2.86
N VAL A 72 10.45 -19.11 -2.53
CA VAL A 72 11.63 -19.99 -2.70
C VAL A 72 11.51 -21.24 -1.84
N ILE A 73 11.11 -21.10 -0.57
CA ILE A 73 10.87 -22.23 0.32
C ILE A 73 9.81 -23.15 -0.29
N GLY A 74 8.71 -22.59 -0.79
CA GLY A 74 7.66 -23.34 -1.49
C GLY A 74 8.19 -24.10 -2.69
N TYR A 75 9.00 -23.45 -3.53
CA TYR A 75 9.63 -24.06 -4.70
C TYR A 75 10.49 -25.28 -4.37
N HIS A 76 11.33 -25.18 -3.34
CA HIS A 76 12.18 -26.30 -2.93
C HIS A 76 11.42 -27.42 -2.22
N LEU A 77 10.34 -27.09 -1.53
CA LEU A 77 9.53 -28.09 -0.83
C LEU A 77 8.59 -28.84 -1.75
N GLN A 78 8.13 -28.27 -2.86
CA GLN A 78 7.12 -28.90 -3.71
C GLN A 78 7.56 -30.25 -4.29
N ALA A 79 8.86 -30.47 -4.52
CA ALA A 79 9.39 -31.73 -5.01
C ALA A 79 9.29 -32.89 -3.99
N ARG A 80 9.27 -32.56 -2.67
CA ARG A 80 9.22 -33.55 -1.57
C ARG A 80 7.89 -33.60 -0.86
N MET A 81 7.21 -32.47 -0.75
CA MET A 81 5.97 -32.25 0.01
C MET A 81 5.06 -31.30 -0.78
N ALA A 82 4.52 -31.78 -1.92
CA ALA A 82 3.71 -30.95 -2.83
C ALA A 82 2.53 -30.27 -2.12
N TRP A 83 1.87 -30.97 -1.20
CA TRP A 83 0.74 -30.44 -0.42
C TRP A 83 1.08 -29.20 0.43
N LEU A 84 2.34 -29.00 0.77
CA LEU A 84 2.85 -27.82 1.50
C LEU A 84 3.58 -26.85 0.56
N GLY A 85 4.41 -27.37 -0.34
CA GLY A 85 5.24 -26.57 -1.23
C GLY A 85 4.42 -25.73 -2.22
N GLU A 86 3.39 -26.32 -2.83
CA GLU A 86 2.53 -25.62 -3.79
C GLU A 86 1.75 -24.44 -3.16
N PRO A 87 1.06 -24.58 -2.01
CA PRO A 87 0.46 -23.43 -1.34
C PRO A 87 1.47 -22.32 -0.98
N LEU A 88 2.65 -22.68 -0.47
CA LEU A 88 3.68 -21.67 -0.13
C LEU A 88 4.18 -20.93 -1.37
N LEU A 89 4.39 -21.62 -2.48
CA LEU A 89 4.78 -21.03 -3.75
C LEU A 89 3.73 -20.02 -4.23
N LEU A 90 2.46 -20.41 -4.24
CA LEU A 90 1.34 -19.56 -4.66
C LEU A 90 1.14 -18.37 -3.72
N MET A 91 1.21 -18.58 -2.40
CA MET A 91 1.12 -17.53 -1.39
C MET A 91 2.27 -16.53 -1.52
N GLY A 92 3.49 -17.02 -1.76
CA GLY A 92 4.66 -16.17 -1.98
C GLY A 92 4.46 -15.27 -3.20
N GLY A 93 4.05 -15.82 -4.34
CA GLY A 93 3.75 -15.06 -5.56
C GLY A 93 2.63 -14.05 -5.38
N ALA A 94 1.53 -14.45 -4.72
CA ALA A 94 0.42 -13.54 -4.39
C ALA A 94 0.87 -12.44 -3.43
N GLY A 95 1.64 -12.77 -2.39
CA GLY A 95 2.18 -11.82 -1.43
C GLY A 95 3.08 -10.77 -2.07
N ILE A 96 3.97 -11.17 -2.99
CA ILE A 96 4.79 -10.23 -3.79
C ILE A 96 3.87 -9.29 -4.57
N ASN A 97 2.90 -9.84 -5.32
CA ASN A 97 2.00 -9.04 -6.17
C ASN A 97 1.23 -7.99 -5.37
N VAL A 98 0.61 -8.39 -4.26
CA VAL A 98 -0.20 -7.48 -3.43
C VAL A 98 0.67 -6.40 -2.82
N ASN A 99 1.81 -6.75 -2.25
CA ASN A 99 2.67 -5.79 -1.56
C ASN A 99 3.34 -4.81 -2.54
N VAL A 100 3.81 -5.26 -3.70
CA VAL A 100 4.35 -4.37 -4.75
C VAL A 100 3.26 -3.42 -5.25
N MET A 101 2.05 -3.92 -5.52
CA MET A 101 0.92 -3.09 -5.94
C MET A 101 0.60 -2.00 -4.91
N LEU A 102 0.47 -2.38 -3.63
CA LEU A 102 0.18 -1.44 -2.55
C LEU A 102 1.33 -0.43 -2.38
N GLY A 103 2.58 -0.86 -2.44
CA GLY A 103 3.74 0.02 -2.35
C GLY A 103 3.77 1.06 -3.47
N VAL A 104 3.58 0.64 -4.71
CA VAL A 104 3.57 1.54 -5.89
C VAL A 104 2.35 2.47 -5.85
N LEU A 105 1.16 1.94 -5.55
CA LEU A 105 -0.05 2.75 -5.43
C LEU A 105 0.12 3.83 -4.37
N ASN A 106 0.60 3.47 -3.17
CA ASN A 106 0.78 4.43 -2.08
C ASN A 106 1.89 5.45 -2.36
N LEU A 107 2.84 5.18 -3.24
CA LEU A 107 3.84 6.16 -3.70
C LEU A 107 3.31 7.10 -4.78
N ALA A 108 2.12 6.86 -5.34
CA ALA A 108 1.55 7.79 -6.31
C ALA A 108 1.33 9.17 -5.66
N PRO A 109 1.70 10.28 -6.35
CA PRO A 109 1.64 11.63 -5.80
C PRO A 109 0.21 12.21 -5.83
N ILE A 110 -0.75 11.45 -5.36
CA ILE A 110 -2.19 11.72 -5.43
C ILE A 110 -2.79 11.64 -4.04
N PRO A 111 -3.41 12.68 -3.49
CA PRO A 111 -4.16 12.58 -2.25
C PRO A 111 -5.28 11.53 -2.37
N PRO A 112 -5.57 10.70 -1.36
CA PRO A 112 -5.03 10.71 0.01
C PRO A 112 -3.82 9.78 0.21
N LEU A 113 -3.13 9.36 -0.84
CA LEU A 113 -2.03 8.38 -0.80
C LEU A 113 -0.77 8.99 -0.16
N ASP A 114 0.08 8.14 0.42
CA ASP A 114 1.30 8.55 1.12
C ASP A 114 2.27 9.33 0.22
N GLY A 115 2.32 9.00 -1.07
CA GLY A 115 3.14 9.71 -2.07
C GLY A 115 2.83 11.20 -2.18
N SER A 116 1.59 11.61 -1.94
CA SER A 116 1.23 13.03 -1.89
C SER A 116 1.89 13.75 -0.71
N ARG A 117 1.97 13.10 0.45
CA ARG A 117 2.63 13.64 1.65
C ARG A 117 4.15 13.65 1.50
N VAL A 118 4.72 12.65 0.84
CA VAL A 118 6.15 12.64 0.47
C VAL A 118 6.46 13.81 -0.45
N LEU A 119 5.65 14.02 -1.47
CA LEU A 119 5.81 15.11 -2.42
C LEU A 119 5.65 16.48 -1.72
N ALA A 120 4.65 16.64 -0.87
CA ALA A 120 4.46 17.86 -0.05
C ALA A 120 5.66 18.15 0.86
N GLY A 121 6.36 17.10 1.33
CA GLY A 121 7.59 17.24 2.14
C GLY A 121 8.77 17.82 1.39
N VAL A 122 8.82 17.67 0.06
CA VAL A 122 9.92 18.15 -0.81
C VAL A 122 9.58 19.48 -1.49
N LEU A 123 8.31 19.71 -1.80
CA LEU A 123 7.84 20.90 -2.50
C LEU A 123 7.87 22.16 -1.61
N PRO A 124 7.90 23.38 -2.20
CA PRO A 124 7.69 24.62 -1.47
C PRO A 124 6.37 24.62 -0.69
N ASP A 125 6.28 25.41 0.39
CA ASP A 125 5.14 25.39 1.31
C ASP A 125 3.80 25.66 0.61
N ARG A 126 3.75 26.58 -0.34
CA ARG A 126 2.54 26.87 -1.14
C ARG A 126 1.99 25.65 -1.88
N ALA A 127 2.87 24.81 -2.44
CA ALA A 127 2.44 23.59 -3.13
C ALA A 127 1.98 22.51 -2.14
N GLY A 128 2.62 22.40 -0.98
CA GLY A 128 2.18 21.54 0.11
C GLY A 128 0.80 21.90 0.65
N GLU A 129 0.51 23.22 0.79
CA GLU A 129 -0.80 23.71 1.21
C GLU A 129 -1.90 23.35 0.21
N VAL A 130 -1.64 23.48 -1.10
CA VAL A 130 -2.59 23.07 -2.15
C VAL A 130 -2.89 21.58 -2.06
N MET A 131 -1.89 20.75 -1.85
CA MET A 131 -2.07 19.29 -1.69
C MET A 131 -2.89 18.97 -0.43
N ALA A 132 -2.65 19.67 0.68
CA ALA A 132 -3.43 19.51 1.90
C ALA A 132 -4.91 19.91 1.72
N GLN A 133 -5.19 20.97 0.95
CA GLN A 133 -6.56 21.37 0.61
C GLN A 133 -7.28 20.35 -0.28
N MET A 134 -6.55 19.54 -1.06
CA MET A 134 -7.12 18.48 -1.88
C MET A 134 -7.39 17.19 -1.08
N GLU A 135 -6.79 17.00 0.10
CA GLU A 135 -6.91 15.78 0.90
C GLU A 135 -8.36 15.38 1.21
N PRO A 136 -9.31 16.30 1.55
CA PRO A 136 -10.71 15.95 1.77
C PRO A 136 -11.42 15.36 0.53
N TYR A 137 -10.95 15.72 -0.66
CA TYR A 137 -11.48 15.22 -1.94
C TYR A 137 -10.71 14.02 -2.47
N GLY A 138 -9.66 13.60 -1.77
CA GLY A 138 -8.69 12.62 -2.23
C GLY A 138 -9.32 11.28 -2.64
N LEU A 139 -10.31 10.79 -1.90
CA LEU A 139 -11.01 9.55 -2.25
C LEU A 139 -11.75 9.68 -3.60
N ILE A 140 -12.44 10.79 -3.82
CA ILE A 140 -13.17 11.04 -5.08
C ILE A 140 -12.18 11.15 -6.23
N ILE A 141 -11.07 11.87 -6.03
CA ILE A 141 -9.98 12.01 -7.01
C ILE A 141 -9.41 10.63 -7.35
N LEU A 142 -9.11 9.81 -6.34
CA LEU A 142 -8.54 8.48 -6.53
C LEU A 142 -9.49 7.58 -7.33
N VAL A 143 -10.78 7.53 -6.97
CA VAL A 143 -11.79 6.74 -7.69
C VAL A 143 -11.93 7.21 -9.13
N ALA A 144 -11.97 8.53 -9.38
CA ALA A 144 -12.03 9.09 -10.71
C ALA A 144 -10.80 8.73 -11.56
N LEU A 145 -9.59 8.82 -10.98
CA LEU A 145 -8.35 8.43 -11.65
C LEU A 145 -8.27 6.93 -11.92
N MET A 146 -8.79 6.10 -11.02
CA MET A 146 -8.91 4.66 -11.26
C MET A 146 -9.83 4.38 -12.45
N ALA A 147 -10.99 5.06 -12.54
CA ALA A 147 -11.91 4.94 -13.66
C ALA A 147 -11.30 5.45 -14.99
N LEU A 148 -10.43 6.46 -14.92
CA LEU A 148 -9.68 7.00 -16.07
C LEU A 148 -8.45 6.16 -16.46
N GLY A 149 -8.17 5.05 -15.78
CA GLY A 149 -7.10 4.13 -16.14
C GLY A 149 -5.78 4.36 -15.43
N LEU A 150 -5.78 4.92 -14.22
CA LEU A 150 -4.58 5.05 -13.37
C LEU A 150 -3.79 3.73 -13.28
N PHE A 151 -4.49 2.61 -13.19
CA PHE A 151 -3.85 1.29 -13.17
C PHE A 151 -3.01 1.01 -14.41
N ASN A 152 -3.44 1.45 -15.59
CA ASN A 152 -2.68 1.24 -16.83
C ASN A 152 -1.32 1.95 -16.80
N VAL A 153 -1.24 3.09 -16.07
CA VAL A 153 0.01 3.83 -15.89
C VAL A 153 0.89 3.19 -14.81
N LEU A 154 0.29 2.65 -13.75
CA LEU A 154 1.03 2.05 -12.64
C LEU A 154 1.49 0.62 -12.93
N MET A 155 0.73 -0.17 -13.70
CA MET A 155 1.03 -1.57 -13.98
C MET A 155 2.41 -1.84 -14.59
N PRO A 156 2.97 -1.04 -15.51
CA PRO A 156 4.33 -1.23 -15.99
C PRO A 156 5.37 -1.14 -14.87
N ILE A 157 5.19 -0.19 -13.92
CA ILE A 157 6.08 0.01 -12.77
C ILE A 157 5.96 -1.20 -11.82
N VAL A 158 4.73 -1.60 -11.50
CA VAL A 158 4.43 -2.78 -10.67
C VAL A 158 5.09 -4.02 -11.27
N ASN A 159 4.90 -4.25 -12.57
CA ASN A 159 5.47 -5.42 -13.26
C ASN A 159 7.00 -5.41 -13.27
N SER A 160 7.61 -4.24 -13.44
CA SER A 160 9.08 -4.11 -13.41
C SER A 160 9.65 -4.43 -12.03
N ILE A 161 9.05 -3.86 -10.97
CA ILE A 161 9.49 -4.12 -9.58
C ILE A 161 9.23 -5.59 -9.20
N ARG A 162 8.06 -6.13 -9.56
CA ARG A 162 7.74 -7.54 -9.34
C ARG A 162 8.77 -8.45 -10.03
N HIS A 163 9.05 -8.19 -11.31
CA HIS A 163 10.05 -8.96 -12.06
C HIS A 163 11.42 -8.88 -11.39
N PHE A 164 11.85 -7.68 -11.02
CA PHE A 164 13.11 -7.49 -10.29
C PHE A 164 13.16 -8.32 -9.00
N ILE A 165 12.10 -8.26 -8.17
CA ILE A 165 12.05 -9.06 -6.93
C ILE A 165 12.11 -10.57 -7.26
N MET A 166 11.35 -11.03 -8.26
CA MET A 166 11.36 -12.45 -8.66
C MET A 166 12.70 -12.92 -9.22
N THR A 167 13.53 -12.02 -9.76
CA THR A 167 14.90 -12.38 -10.24
C THR A 167 15.94 -12.43 -9.12
N LEU A 168 15.62 -11.93 -7.92
CA LEU A 168 16.49 -12.02 -6.75
C LEU A 168 16.43 -13.42 -6.09
N PHE A 169 15.39 -14.14 -6.38
CA PHE A 169 15.07 -15.44 -5.78
C PHE A 169 14.98 -16.56 -6.81
#